data_5ca89644e38db18a604d6289ece4bb52
#
_entry.id   5ca89644e38db18a604d6289ece4bb52
#
_cell.length_a   1.000
_cell.length_b   1.000
_cell.length_c   1.000
_cell.angle_alpha   90.00
_cell.angle_beta   90.00
_cell.angle_gamma   90.00
#
_symmetry.space_group_name_H-M   'P 1'
#
loop_
_entity.id
_entity.type
_entity.pdbx_description
1 polymer ?
#
loop_
_entity_poly.entity_id
_entity_poly.type
_entity_poly.pdbx_seq_one_letter_code
_entity_poly.pdbx_strand_id
1 'polypeptide(L)'
;MADNSIKRAQINSKAAAPEWAKLEREIITQLNEVAPEFVARYTRSDGSIIWRDEWPSMDGSDDPYEAFMYLALFYTIGGSEEVYELARKMWDAITVQWTEYGQIYREFDGYYDWMHHGEGYLFHYFFGLTKPESLIDRQRAARFAGMYTGKDLEAKNYDRSKKMMLSPLTGSHGPRQVVTHEDWETHRTVLDDYLAPYEDIVKTDFSSMRCHWSDPEVYDDLINKMNARMNRGDVPLNLNSTSLLTHAYMYSGDAELKVTMLEYLEAWMARKDENGGIMPDNIGTTGAIGEFNDGKWWGGYYGWRWPHGFMTIMEPITNAAMNAVLLTGDYKYLDLPRSQFDLIWSLRKEIDGLVKVPHRHFDAGWADYRLPSARHMIYIWTTSMAQEDLDRIMALPRDNNWDAIYIPGVSGGEKATGRDTKHYIANTLPWFQFVQGHLPNYPVEILQANLELIKIQLRKMRSNTGNPRNWDSYDPATADEVVGLDLRVPGYNIHAWQEFSPVYFEGLGQMVFGAPMHISHGGLQHGKVRF
;
A
#
# COMPACT_ATOMS: atom_id res chain seq x y z
N MET A 1 -18.88 -33.16 24.65
CA MET A 1 -17.52 -32.77 25.10
C MET A 1 -16.57 -33.09 23.95
N ALA A 2 -16.07 -32.09 23.27
CA ALA A 2 -15.09 -32.29 22.23
C ALA A 2 -13.77 -32.73 22.86
N ASP A 3 -13.19 -33.81 22.33
CA ASP A 3 -11.89 -34.33 22.77
C ASP A 3 -10.81 -33.29 22.43
N ASN A 4 -10.34 -32.59 23.46
CA ASN A 4 -9.29 -31.57 23.39
C ASN A 4 -7.89 -32.20 23.53
N SER A 5 -7.69 -33.40 23.01
CA SER A 5 -6.35 -34.02 22.99
C SER A 5 -5.43 -33.22 22.05
N ILE A 6 -4.46 -32.54 22.63
CA ILE A 6 -3.36 -31.89 21.89
C ILE A 6 -2.63 -32.98 21.09
N LYS A 7 -2.79 -32.96 19.78
CA LYS A 7 -2.03 -33.84 18.89
C LYS A 7 -0.55 -33.45 18.96
N ARG A 8 0.27 -34.28 19.62
CA ARG A 8 1.72 -34.10 19.65
C ARG A 8 2.33 -34.71 18.39
N ALA A 9 3.00 -33.90 17.60
CA ALA A 9 3.88 -34.41 16.54
C ALA A 9 5.21 -34.85 17.21
N GLN A 10 5.61 -36.09 16.98
CA GLN A 10 6.88 -36.61 17.47
C GLN A 10 7.81 -36.84 16.28
N ILE A 11 8.96 -36.17 16.29
CA ILE A 11 10.01 -36.37 15.29
C ILE A 11 10.93 -37.50 15.80
N ASN A 12 10.87 -38.64 15.13
CA ASN A 12 11.60 -39.85 15.52
C ASN A 12 12.97 -40.03 14.81
N SER A 13 13.30 -39.16 13.86
CA SER A 13 14.56 -39.20 13.13
C SER A 13 15.05 -37.80 12.77
N LYS A 14 16.38 -37.60 12.76
CA LYS A 14 17.02 -36.42 12.20
C LYS A 14 17.05 -36.56 10.67
N ALA A 15 16.36 -35.68 9.97
CA ALA A 15 16.52 -35.53 8.52
C ALA A 15 17.46 -34.35 8.22
N ALA A 16 18.12 -34.39 7.07
CA ALA A 16 18.82 -33.21 6.56
C ALA A 16 17.79 -32.10 6.28
N ALA A 17 18.17 -30.83 6.55
CA ALA A 17 17.32 -29.70 6.24
C ALA A 17 17.00 -29.70 4.73
N PRO A 18 15.73 -29.55 4.33
CA PRO A 18 15.36 -29.41 2.93
C PRO A 18 15.95 -28.13 2.34
N GLU A 19 16.05 -28.07 1.02
CA GLU A 19 16.72 -26.96 0.33
C GLU A 19 16.06 -25.60 0.64
N TRP A 20 14.73 -25.54 0.63
CA TRP A 20 14.01 -24.31 0.98
C TRP A 20 14.39 -23.79 2.39
N ALA A 21 14.56 -24.65 3.37
CA ALA A 21 14.91 -24.25 4.74
C ALA A 21 16.35 -23.73 4.86
N LYS A 22 17.26 -24.19 4.00
CA LYS A 22 18.62 -23.65 3.92
C LYS A 22 18.64 -22.26 3.30
N LEU A 23 17.91 -22.09 2.20
CA LEU A 23 17.76 -20.80 1.49
C LEU A 23 17.11 -19.76 2.39
N GLU A 24 16.04 -20.10 3.08
CA GLU A 24 15.37 -19.22 4.05
C GLU A 24 16.34 -18.74 5.13
N ARG A 25 17.11 -19.65 5.72
CA ARG A 25 18.11 -19.32 6.74
C ARG A 25 19.22 -18.43 6.18
N GLU A 26 19.66 -18.66 4.95
CA GLU A 26 20.67 -17.81 4.30
C GLU A 26 20.14 -16.40 4.09
N ILE A 27 18.91 -16.24 3.61
CA ILE A 27 18.22 -14.96 3.44
C ILE A 27 18.15 -14.21 4.77
N ILE A 28 17.65 -14.87 5.81
CA ILE A 28 17.53 -14.27 7.16
C ILE A 28 18.90 -13.81 7.68
N THR A 29 19.94 -14.62 7.48
CA THR A 29 21.30 -14.28 7.91
C THR A 29 21.82 -13.05 7.19
N GLN A 30 21.71 -13.00 5.86
CA GLN A 30 22.20 -11.86 5.07
C GLN A 30 21.47 -10.56 5.42
N LEU A 31 20.15 -10.60 5.58
CA LEU A 31 19.38 -9.40 5.94
C LEU A 31 19.70 -8.90 7.35
N ASN A 32 19.93 -9.80 8.33
CA ASN A 32 20.37 -9.41 9.68
C ASN A 32 21.73 -8.71 9.66
N GLU A 33 22.66 -9.18 8.85
CA GLU A 33 24.00 -8.58 8.71
C GLU A 33 23.97 -7.18 8.08
N VAL A 34 23.03 -6.95 7.16
CA VAL A 34 22.97 -5.73 6.36
C VAL A 34 22.12 -4.63 6.98
N ALA A 35 21.13 -4.97 7.80
CA ALA A 35 20.25 -3.97 8.41
C ALA A 35 20.98 -2.83 9.15
N PRO A 36 21.99 -3.11 10.00
CA PRO A 36 22.78 -2.05 10.64
C PRO A 36 23.58 -1.19 9.65
N GLU A 37 24.13 -1.81 8.58
CA GLU A 37 24.88 -1.10 7.53
C GLU A 37 23.97 -0.11 6.80
N PHE A 38 22.76 -0.55 6.45
CA PHE A 38 21.76 0.29 5.79
C PHE A 38 21.37 1.49 6.67
N VAL A 39 20.99 1.26 7.92
CA VAL A 39 20.60 2.35 8.83
C VAL A 39 21.74 3.34 9.01
N ALA A 40 22.96 2.87 9.25
CA ALA A 40 24.11 3.74 9.46
C ALA A 40 24.45 4.62 8.24
N ARG A 41 24.15 4.15 7.02
CA ARG A 41 24.40 4.90 5.79
C ARG A 41 23.50 6.13 5.65
N TYR A 42 22.23 6.02 6.05
CA TYR A 42 21.21 7.03 5.78
C TYR A 42 20.80 7.86 7.01
N THR A 43 21.42 7.60 8.15
CA THR A 43 21.11 8.28 9.41
C THR A 43 22.34 8.88 10.08
N ARG A 44 22.11 9.88 10.92
CA ARG A 44 23.10 10.39 11.88
C ARG A 44 23.15 9.48 13.11
N SER A 45 24.11 9.71 14.00
CA SER A 45 24.28 8.90 15.21
C SER A 45 23.07 8.92 16.16
N ASP A 46 22.32 10.02 16.18
CA ASP A 46 21.09 10.17 16.93
C ASP A 46 19.87 9.47 16.30
N GLY A 47 20.01 8.98 15.07
CA GLY A 47 18.97 8.32 14.30
C GLY A 47 18.21 9.24 13.36
N SER A 48 18.45 10.56 13.41
CA SER A 48 17.84 11.47 12.45
C SER A 48 18.31 11.15 11.02
N ILE A 49 17.40 11.24 10.06
CA ILE A 49 17.71 10.94 8.66
C ILE A 49 18.52 12.07 8.03
N ILE A 50 19.42 11.70 7.12
CA ILE A 50 20.28 12.67 6.42
C ILE A 50 19.55 13.30 5.23
N TRP A 51 18.51 12.67 4.72
CA TRP A 51 17.87 12.99 3.45
C TRP A 51 17.38 14.44 3.36
N ARG A 52 16.72 15.01 4.38
CA ARG A 52 16.23 16.37 4.39
C ARG A 52 16.56 17.10 5.68
N ASP A 53 16.85 18.39 5.55
CA ASP A 53 17.05 19.31 6.69
C ASP A 53 15.77 20.13 6.98
N GLU A 54 14.75 20.04 6.13
CA GLU A 54 13.46 20.72 6.24
C GLU A 54 12.34 19.84 5.69
N TRP A 55 11.09 20.20 5.92
CA TRP A 55 9.91 19.49 5.41
C TRP A 55 9.92 19.47 3.87
N PRO A 56 9.79 18.27 3.26
CA PRO A 56 9.92 18.12 1.81
C PRO A 56 8.69 18.58 1.01
N SER A 57 7.57 18.78 1.60
CA SER A 57 6.19 19.00 1.19
C SER A 57 5.29 17.85 1.67
N MET A 58 3.97 17.97 1.50
CA MET A 58 3.02 16.93 1.90
C MET A 58 3.37 15.60 1.21
N ASP A 59 3.58 15.61 -0.10
CA ASP A 59 3.98 14.46 -0.87
C ASP A 59 5.48 14.17 -0.67
N GLY A 60 5.80 13.35 0.30
CA GLY A 60 7.14 12.98 0.75
C GLY A 60 7.29 12.92 2.26
N SER A 61 6.24 13.23 3.02
CA SER A 61 6.29 13.15 4.49
C SER A 61 6.28 11.72 5.00
N ASP A 62 5.74 10.77 4.25
CA ASP A 62 5.69 9.33 4.53
C ASP A 62 6.98 8.59 4.17
N ASP A 63 7.74 9.08 3.19
CA ASP A 63 8.92 8.42 2.65
C ASP A 63 9.93 7.92 3.68
N PRO A 64 10.28 8.66 4.74
CA PRO A 64 11.18 8.15 5.75
C PRO A 64 10.60 6.96 6.53
N TYR A 65 9.30 6.95 6.80
CA TYR A 65 8.66 5.82 7.45
C TYR A 65 8.66 4.59 6.54
N GLU A 66 8.33 4.77 5.26
CA GLU A 66 8.41 3.70 4.26
C GLU A 66 9.82 3.13 4.13
N ALA A 67 10.83 3.98 4.18
CA ALA A 67 12.22 3.56 4.02
C ALA A 67 12.66 2.52 5.04
N PHE A 68 12.11 2.55 6.26
CA PHE A 68 12.54 1.71 7.37
C PHE A 68 11.46 0.73 7.89
N MET A 69 10.22 0.80 7.42
CA MET A 69 9.10 0.01 7.96
C MET A 69 9.34 -1.51 7.93
N TYR A 70 10.03 -1.99 6.91
CA TYR A 70 10.29 -3.42 6.75
C TYR A 70 11.27 -4.00 7.77
N LEU A 71 12.03 -3.18 8.49
CA LEU A 71 12.83 -3.64 9.63
C LEU A 71 11.92 -4.23 10.73
N ALA A 72 10.77 -3.59 10.99
CA ALA A 72 9.81 -4.11 11.95
C ALA A 72 9.18 -5.42 11.47
N LEU A 73 8.74 -5.48 10.22
CA LEU A 73 8.19 -6.72 9.65
C LEU A 73 9.22 -7.84 9.66
N PHE A 74 10.46 -7.55 9.33
CA PHE A 74 11.52 -8.55 9.28
C PHE A 74 11.74 -9.23 10.64
N TYR A 75 11.65 -8.51 11.74
CA TYR A 75 11.71 -9.12 13.07
C TYR A 75 10.65 -10.22 13.24
N THR A 76 9.43 -10.02 12.76
CA THR A 76 8.34 -11.01 12.86
C THR A 76 8.64 -12.31 12.10
N ILE A 77 9.41 -12.22 11.01
CA ILE A 77 9.68 -13.34 10.09
C ILE A 77 11.12 -13.88 10.15
N GLY A 78 11.89 -13.52 11.18
CA GLY A 78 13.21 -14.07 11.42
C GLY A 78 14.33 -13.07 11.72
N GLY A 79 14.04 -11.78 11.71
CA GLY A 79 15.00 -10.74 12.10
C GLY A 79 15.41 -10.82 13.57
N SER A 80 16.62 -10.35 13.87
CA SER A 80 17.18 -10.32 15.23
C SER A 80 16.56 -9.21 16.09
N GLU A 81 16.76 -9.30 17.41
CA GLU A 81 16.37 -8.22 18.34
C GLU A 81 17.05 -6.89 17.98
N GLU A 82 18.28 -6.91 17.47
CA GLU A 82 18.99 -5.73 17.00
C GLU A 82 18.22 -5.03 15.85
N VAL A 83 17.67 -5.79 14.92
CA VAL A 83 16.83 -5.24 13.83
C VAL A 83 15.57 -4.59 14.38
N TYR A 84 14.95 -5.19 15.39
CA TYR A 84 13.80 -4.57 16.06
C TYR A 84 14.15 -3.25 16.74
N GLU A 85 15.28 -3.20 17.46
CA GLU A 85 15.76 -1.98 18.10
C GLU A 85 16.10 -0.89 17.07
N LEU A 86 16.67 -1.26 15.94
CA LEU A 86 16.87 -0.34 14.82
C LEU A 86 15.54 0.20 14.29
N ALA A 87 14.54 -0.67 14.08
CA ALA A 87 13.21 -0.24 13.67
C ALA A 87 12.60 0.78 14.64
N ARG A 88 12.69 0.50 15.95
CA ARG A 88 12.22 1.43 16.99
C ARG A 88 12.92 2.76 16.95
N LYS A 89 14.24 2.73 16.90
CA LYS A 89 15.07 3.94 16.79
C LYS A 89 14.65 4.77 15.58
N MET A 90 14.43 4.14 14.44
CA MET A 90 14.06 4.85 13.23
C MET A 90 12.68 5.48 13.32
N TRP A 91 11.67 4.75 13.80
CA TRP A 91 10.34 5.32 14.02
C TRP A 91 10.38 6.55 14.92
N ASP A 92 11.03 6.45 16.08
CA ASP A 92 11.08 7.53 17.06
C ASP A 92 11.87 8.73 16.53
N ALA A 93 13.01 8.52 15.88
CA ALA A 93 13.85 9.59 15.33
C ALA A 93 13.16 10.35 14.17
N ILE A 94 12.51 9.63 13.26
CA ILE A 94 11.74 10.24 12.17
C ILE A 94 10.58 11.05 12.74
N THR A 95 9.84 10.50 13.71
CA THR A 95 8.72 11.17 14.34
C THR A 95 9.15 12.48 15.03
N VAL A 96 10.29 12.47 15.74
CA VAL A 96 10.85 13.69 16.36
C VAL A 96 11.27 14.69 15.29
N GLN A 97 12.02 14.26 14.28
CA GLN A 97 12.51 15.14 13.21
C GLN A 97 11.36 15.80 12.44
N TRP A 98 10.32 15.04 12.08
CA TRP A 98 9.13 15.56 11.39
C TRP A 98 8.25 16.43 12.31
N THR A 99 8.28 16.21 13.62
CA THR A 99 7.64 17.10 14.59
C THR A 99 8.36 18.46 14.63
N GLU A 100 9.68 18.47 14.59
CA GLU A 100 10.48 19.71 14.52
C GLU A 100 10.22 20.50 13.23
N TYR A 101 9.95 19.80 12.12
CA TYR A 101 9.57 20.41 10.85
C TYR A 101 8.11 20.89 10.80
N GLY A 102 7.29 20.55 11.81
CA GLY A 102 5.90 20.98 11.91
C GLY A 102 4.88 20.10 11.15
N GLN A 103 5.33 18.97 10.55
CA GLN A 103 4.44 18.06 9.85
C GLN A 103 3.75 17.07 10.80
N ILE A 104 4.47 16.55 11.78
CA ILE A 104 3.93 15.60 12.77
C ILE A 104 3.43 16.37 13.99
N TYR A 105 2.19 16.08 14.40
CA TYR A 105 1.59 16.55 15.63
C TYR A 105 0.94 15.39 16.39
N ARG A 106 1.17 15.26 17.69
CA ARG A 106 0.66 14.15 18.49
C ARG A 106 1.14 12.78 17.98
N GLU A 107 2.36 12.71 17.45
CA GLU A 107 3.00 11.55 16.81
C GLU A 107 2.27 11.03 15.55
N PHE A 108 1.39 11.82 14.94
CA PHE A 108 0.67 11.50 13.72
C PHE A 108 0.81 12.66 12.72
N ASP A 109 0.82 12.34 11.42
CA ASP A 109 0.90 13.34 10.37
C ASP A 109 -0.22 14.39 10.51
N GLY A 110 0.12 15.65 10.33
CA GLY A 110 -0.79 16.78 10.49
C GLY A 110 -1.97 16.71 9.53
N TYR A 111 -1.68 16.38 8.28
CA TYR A 111 -2.66 16.16 7.22
C TYR A 111 -2.00 15.49 6.01
N TYR A 112 -2.59 14.43 5.52
CA TYR A 112 -2.21 13.76 4.27
C TYR A 112 -3.37 12.89 3.76
N ASP A 113 -3.23 12.29 2.58
CA ASP A 113 -4.21 11.33 2.09
C ASP A 113 -3.90 9.91 2.57
N TRP A 114 -4.89 9.02 2.41
CA TRP A 114 -4.78 7.64 2.85
C TRP A 114 -4.05 6.71 1.87
N MET A 115 -3.53 7.21 0.73
CA MET A 115 -2.51 6.52 -0.02
C MET A 115 -1.22 6.52 0.81
N HIS A 116 -0.74 7.70 1.18
CA HIS A 116 0.53 7.93 1.85
C HIS A 116 0.48 7.65 3.36
N HIS A 117 -0.62 8.03 4.04
CA HIS A 117 -0.84 7.51 5.41
C HIS A 117 -0.79 6.00 5.46
N GLY A 118 -1.39 5.35 4.46
CA GLY A 118 -1.37 3.92 4.34
C GLY A 118 0.02 3.35 4.22
N GLU A 119 0.88 3.98 3.44
CA GLU A 119 2.28 3.60 3.27
C GLU A 119 3.06 3.82 4.56
N GLY A 120 3.11 5.04 5.09
CA GLY A 120 3.90 5.37 6.28
C GLY A 120 3.47 4.61 7.54
N TYR A 121 2.17 4.45 7.78
CA TYR A 121 1.64 3.78 8.99
C TYR A 121 1.64 2.25 8.92
N LEU A 122 2.02 1.62 7.79
CA LEU A 122 2.39 0.21 7.79
C LEU A 122 3.46 -0.09 8.84
N PHE A 123 4.38 0.82 9.05
CA PHE A 123 5.42 0.72 10.07
C PHE A 123 4.81 0.53 11.48
N HIS A 124 3.79 1.33 11.81
CA HIS A 124 3.04 1.22 13.07
C HIS A 124 2.31 -0.13 13.19
N TYR A 125 1.68 -0.60 12.11
CA TYR A 125 1.00 -1.89 12.11
C TYR A 125 1.97 -3.05 12.27
N PHE A 126 3.16 -2.98 11.66
CA PHE A 126 4.18 -4.00 11.82
C PHE A 126 4.69 -4.10 13.26
N PHE A 127 4.77 -3.01 14.00
CA PHE A 127 5.05 -3.08 15.43
C PHE A 127 3.98 -3.88 16.20
N GLY A 128 2.72 -3.73 15.83
CA GLY A 128 1.64 -4.52 16.41
C GLY A 128 1.75 -6.02 16.15
N LEU A 129 2.31 -6.42 14.99
CA LEU A 129 2.61 -7.81 14.70
C LEU A 129 3.84 -8.32 15.46
N THR A 130 4.82 -7.47 15.73
CA THR A 130 6.10 -7.87 16.34
C THR A 130 5.99 -8.08 17.83
N LYS A 131 5.51 -7.08 18.56
CA LYS A 131 5.38 -7.10 20.03
C LYS A 131 4.00 -6.54 20.44
N PRO A 132 2.94 -7.32 20.28
CA PRO A 132 1.55 -6.88 20.55
C PRO A 132 1.31 -6.49 22.02
N GLU A 133 2.18 -6.86 22.93
CA GLU A 133 2.13 -6.46 24.34
C GLU A 133 2.71 -5.06 24.63
N SER A 134 3.28 -4.40 23.63
CA SER A 134 3.89 -3.08 23.77
C SER A 134 2.87 -2.03 24.21
N LEU A 135 3.06 -1.47 25.41
CA LEU A 135 2.17 -0.44 25.96
C LEU A 135 2.17 0.85 25.14
N ILE A 136 3.34 1.26 24.65
CA ILE A 136 3.47 2.49 23.86
C ILE A 136 2.72 2.37 22.54
N ASP A 137 2.78 1.21 21.86
CA ASP A 137 2.08 0.99 20.60
C ASP A 137 0.58 0.90 20.80
N ARG A 138 0.14 0.29 21.89
CA ARG A 138 -1.26 0.30 22.30
C ARG A 138 -1.78 1.72 22.52
N GLN A 139 -1.01 2.58 23.19
CA GLN A 139 -1.38 3.97 23.42
C GLN A 139 -1.39 4.79 22.11
N ARG A 140 -0.42 4.57 21.23
CA ARG A 140 -0.37 5.17 19.89
C ARG A 140 -1.59 4.75 19.06
N ALA A 141 -1.88 3.46 19.01
CA ALA A 141 -3.04 2.92 18.28
C ALA A 141 -4.36 3.56 18.75
N ALA A 142 -4.57 3.64 20.07
CA ALA A 142 -5.77 4.27 20.62
C ALA A 142 -5.87 5.77 20.28
N ARG A 143 -4.76 6.50 20.38
CA ARG A 143 -4.70 7.94 20.04
C ARG A 143 -4.95 8.18 18.57
N PHE A 144 -4.29 7.43 17.69
CA PHE A 144 -4.40 7.59 16.24
C PHE A 144 -5.82 7.25 15.76
N ALA A 145 -6.37 6.12 16.19
CA ALA A 145 -7.75 5.75 15.87
C ALA A 145 -8.77 6.76 16.41
N GLY A 146 -8.51 7.34 17.59
CA GLY A 146 -9.36 8.38 18.19
C GLY A 146 -9.61 9.57 17.26
N MET A 147 -8.62 9.96 16.46
CA MET A 147 -8.72 11.05 15.48
C MET A 147 -9.74 10.77 14.36
N TYR A 148 -10.12 9.50 14.17
CA TYR A 148 -11.03 9.05 13.10
C TYR A 148 -12.37 8.55 13.64
N THR A 149 -12.68 8.77 14.92
CA THR A 149 -13.97 8.39 15.52
C THR A 149 -14.99 9.53 15.55
N GLY A 150 -14.59 10.74 15.18
CA GLY A 150 -15.41 11.96 15.30
C GLY A 150 -15.55 12.50 16.73
N LYS A 151 -14.80 11.96 17.70
CA LYS A 151 -14.82 12.40 19.11
C LYS A 151 -13.66 13.34 19.46
N ASP A 152 -12.55 13.22 18.76
CA ASP A 152 -11.40 14.10 18.97
C ASP A 152 -11.76 15.52 18.53
N LEU A 153 -11.63 16.48 19.45
CA LEU A 153 -12.03 17.87 19.20
C LEU A 153 -11.00 18.64 18.36
N GLU A 154 -9.75 18.19 18.36
CA GLU A 154 -8.65 18.80 17.59
C GLU A 154 -8.54 18.18 16.19
N ALA A 155 -8.88 16.89 16.04
CA ALA A 155 -8.80 16.16 14.80
C ALA A 155 -10.17 15.57 14.39
N LYS A 156 -11.11 16.45 14.02
CA LYS A 156 -12.47 16.07 13.59
C LYS A 156 -12.49 15.56 12.15
N ASN A 157 -11.77 14.49 11.86
CA ASN A 157 -11.70 13.93 10.50
C ASN A 157 -13.01 13.28 10.06
N TYR A 158 -13.79 12.74 10.99
CA TYR A 158 -14.99 11.94 10.72
C TYR A 158 -16.27 12.60 11.25
N ASP A 159 -17.29 12.68 10.39
CA ASP A 159 -18.66 13.09 10.77
C ASP A 159 -19.50 11.83 11.07
N ARG A 160 -19.78 11.61 12.35
CA ARG A 160 -20.58 10.43 12.81
C ARG A 160 -22.01 10.47 12.30
N SER A 161 -22.59 11.65 12.15
CA SER A 161 -23.98 11.78 11.73
C SER A 161 -24.20 11.39 10.27
N LYS A 162 -23.20 11.66 9.44
CA LYS A 162 -23.19 11.35 8.02
C LYS A 162 -22.39 10.09 7.69
N LYS A 163 -21.65 9.53 8.66
CA LYS A 163 -20.78 8.37 8.51
C LYS A 163 -19.81 8.55 7.34
N MET A 164 -19.03 9.65 7.38
CA MET A 164 -18.12 10.01 6.30
C MET A 164 -16.91 10.80 6.82
N MET A 165 -15.80 10.74 6.11
CA MET A 165 -14.68 11.67 6.30
C MET A 165 -15.01 13.02 5.69
N LEU A 166 -14.38 14.09 6.23
CA LEU A 166 -14.70 15.47 5.85
C LEU A 166 -13.76 16.03 4.77
N SER A 167 -12.69 15.29 4.47
CA SER A 167 -11.72 15.60 3.42
C SER A 167 -10.99 14.33 2.98
N PRO A 168 -10.47 14.25 1.76
CA PRO A 168 -9.46 13.26 1.37
C PRO A 168 -8.16 13.42 2.17
N LEU A 169 -7.86 14.65 2.61
CA LEU A 169 -6.68 15.00 3.38
C LEU A 169 -7.05 15.15 4.85
N THR A 170 -6.60 14.21 5.66
CA THR A 170 -6.94 14.08 7.08
C THR A 170 -5.68 13.88 7.91
N GLY A 171 -5.74 14.09 9.21
CA GLY A 171 -4.60 13.86 10.09
C GLY A 171 -4.83 14.40 11.50
N SER A 172 -3.73 14.63 12.21
CA SER A 172 -3.76 15.10 13.60
C SER A 172 -4.23 16.55 13.76
N HIS A 173 -4.18 17.35 12.69
CA HIS A 173 -4.78 18.70 12.63
C HIS A 173 -6.22 18.72 12.12
N GLY A 174 -6.81 17.56 11.89
CA GLY A 174 -8.15 17.44 11.33
C GLY A 174 -8.17 17.49 9.80
N PRO A 175 -9.39 17.61 9.19
CA PRO A 175 -9.56 17.58 7.76
C PRO A 175 -9.03 18.87 7.13
N ARG A 176 -8.15 18.75 6.14
CA ARG A 176 -7.67 19.87 5.33
C ARG A 176 -8.43 19.93 4.02
N GLN A 177 -9.14 21.01 3.78
CA GLN A 177 -10.00 21.19 2.61
C GLN A 177 -9.41 22.10 1.55
N VAL A 178 -8.23 22.65 1.80
CA VAL A 178 -7.51 23.53 0.89
C VAL A 178 -6.04 23.13 0.86
N VAL A 179 -5.54 22.83 -0.33
CA VAL A 179 -4.11 22.63 -0.59
C VAL A 179 -3.50 23.89 -1.19
N THR A 180 -2.20 24.05 -0.99
CA THR A 180 -1.40 25.14 -1.52
C THR A 180 -0.40 24.61 -2.54
N HIS A 181 0.29 25.50 -3.24
CA HIS A 181 1.37 25.13 -4.15
C HIS A 181 2.51 24.40 -3.42
N GLU A 182 2.81 24.78 -2.19
CA GLU A 182 3.86 24.17 -1.37
C GLU A 182 3.57 22.70 -1.05
N ASP A 183 2.31 22.32 -0.90
CA ASP A 183 1.93 20.96 -0.55
C ASP A 183 2.38 19.92 -1.60
N TRP A 184 2.46 20.31 -2.88
CA TRP A 184 2.81 19.43 -4.00
C TRP A 184 4.15 19.76 -4.66
N GLU A 185 4.94 20.69 -4.12
CA GLU A 185 6.12 21.23 -4.79
C GLU A 185 7.18 20.16 -5.07
N THR A 186 7.37 19.21 -4.15
CA THR A 186 8.43 18.19 -4.26
C THR A 186 8.23 17.25 -5.45
N HIS A 187 6.98 16.94 -5.79
CA HIS A 187 6.66 15.93 -6.80
C HIS A 187 6.10 16.49 -8.11
N ARG A 188 6.13 17.79 -8.34
CA ARG A 188 5.62 18.40 -9.59
C ARG A 188 6.17 17.75 -10.85
N THR A 189 7.48 17.52 -10.90
CA THR A 189 8.12 16.90 -12.06
C THR A 189 7.77 15.43 -12.25
N VAL A 190 7.51 14.70 -11.17
CA VAL A 190 7.03 13.31 -11.21
C VAL A 190 5.62 13.25 -11.76
N LEU A 191 4.77 14.22 -11.38
CA LEU A 191 3.38 14.31 -11.80
C LEU A 191 3.21 14.77 -13.26
N ASP A 192 4.25 15.29 -13.91
CA ASP A 192 4.23 15.63 -15.34
C ASP A 192 3.88 14.45 -16.26
N ASP A 193 4.17 13.24 -15.82
CA ASP A 193 3.82 12.01 -16.54
C ASP A 193 2.40 11.49 -16.23
N TYR A 194 1.69 12.13 -15.30
CA TYR A 194 0.35 11.70 -14.91
C TYR A 194 -0.72 12.36 -15.76
N LEU A 195 -1.84 11.68 -15.88
CA LEU A 195 -3.05 12.21 -16.48
C LEU A 195 -3.55 13.44 -15.70
N ALA A 196 -4.15 14.40 -16.38
CA ALA A 196 -4.85 15.50 -15.73
C ALA A 196 -6.04 14.99 -14.90
N PRO A 197 -6.24 15.52 -13.68
CA PRO A 197 -7.38 15.14 -12.84
C PRO A 197 -8.74 15.53 -13.44
N TYR A 198 -8.77 16.54 -14.32
CA TYR A 198 -9.96 17.02 -15.01
C TYR A 198 -9.70 17.27 -16.48
N GLU A 199 -10.77 17.27 -17.30
CA GLU A 199 -10.69 17.46 -18.74
C GLU A 199 -10.56 18.92 -19.15
N ASP A 200 -10.84 19.85 -18.24
CA ASP A 200 -10.80 21.29 -18.46
C ASP A 200 -9.55 21.96 -17.87
N ILE A 201 -8.50 21.21 -17.58
CA ILE A 201 -7.20 21.79 -17.17
C ILE A 201 -6.58 22.53 -18.37
N VAL A 202 -6.13 23.78 -18.12
CA VAL A 202 -5.53 24.61 -19.17
C VAL A 202 -4.32 23.95 -19.81
N LYS A 203 -4.08 24.22 -21.09
CA LYS A 203 -2.94 23.70 -21.86
C LYS A 203 -2.79 22.16 -21.87
N THR A 204 -3.82 21.41 -21.51
CA THR A 204 -3.75 19.96 -21.43
C THR A 204 -4.32 19.37 -22.71
N ASP A 205 -3.52 18.49 -23.34
CA ASP A 205 -3.96 17.69 -24.49
C ASP A 205 -4.35 16.28 -24.02
N PHE A 206 -5.64 15.96 -24.05
CA PHE A 206 -6.14 14.65 -23.67
C PHE A 206 -5.70 13.51 -24.60
N SER A 207 -5.21 13.81 -25.79
CA SER A 207 -4.65 12.79 -26.69
C SER A 207 -3.33 12.24 -26.17
N SER A 208 -2.54 13.06 -25.45
CA SER A 208 -1.26 12.66 -24.85
C SER A 208 -1.39 11.97 -23.49
N MET A 209 -2.55 12.07 -22.84
CA MET A 209 -2.80 11.54 -21.50
C MET A 209 -1.84 12.10 -20.42
N ARG A 210 -1.20 13.26 -20.67
CA ARG A 210 -0.22 13.90 -19.78
C ARG A 210 -0.69 15.27 -19.33
N CYS A 211 -0.25 15.67 -18.14
CA CYS A 211 -0.50 16.99 -17.58
C CYS A 211 0.79 17.58 -17.03
N HIS A 212 1.19 18.72 -17.56
CA HIS A 212 2.48 19.33 -17.21
C HIS A 212 2.40 20.15 -15.91
N TRP A 213 2.46 19.48 -14.78
CA TRP A 213 2.46 20.11 -13.45
C TRP A 213 3.63 21.08 -13.25
N SER A 214 4.72 20.91 -13.98
CA SER A 214 5.87 21.82 -13.96
C SER A 214 5.58 23.16 -14.64
N ASP A 215 4.54 23.28 -15.49
CA ASP A 215 4.11 24.57 -16.07
C ASP A 215 3.36 25.37 -15.00
N PRO A 216 3.78 26.61 -14.66
CA PRO A 216 3.16 27.39 -13.59
C PRO A 216 1.66 27.66 -13.80
N GLU A 217 1.20 27.92 -15.03
CA GLU A 217 -0.21 28.20 -15.32
C GLU A 217 -1.06 26.93 -15.18
N VAL A 218 -0.54 25.79 -15.60
CA VAL A 218 -1.19 24.47 -15.38
C VAL A 218 -1.26 24.17 -13.90
N TYR A 219 -0.19 24.43 -13.15
CA TYR A 219 -0.14 24.18 -11.73
C TYR A 219 -1.12 25.04 -10.93
N ASP A 220 -1.22 26.32 -11.26
CA ASP A 220 -2.19 27.23 -10.65
C ASP A 220 -3.65 26.75 -10.91
N ASP A 221 -3.95 26.35 -12.13
CA ASP A 221 -5.28 25.86 -12.50
C ASP A 221 -5.61 24.52 -11.82
N LEU A 222 -4.61 23.61 -11.72
CA LEU A 222 -4.75 22.36 -10.99
C LEU A 222 -5.12 22.59 -9.52
N ILE A 223 -4.33 23.37 -8.80
CA ILE A 223 -4.56 23.66 -7.37
C ILE A 223 -5.94 24.29 -7.16
N ASN A 224 -6.33 25.26 -8.00
CA ASN A 224 -7.63 25.90 -7.91
C ASN A 224 -8.78 24.89 -8.13
N LYS A 225 -8.69 24.03 -9.14
CA LYS A 225 -9.74 23.05 -9.45
C LYS A 225 -9.79 21.91 -8.44
N MET A 226 -8.65 21.44 -7.94
CA MET A 226 -8.59 20.46 -6.85
C MET A 226 -9.27 21.00 -5.60
N ASN A 227 -8.97 22.23 -5.20
CA ASN A 227 -9.62 22.90 -4.06
C ASN A 227 -11.13 23.10 -4.25
N ALA A 228 -11.56 23.36 -5.47
CA ALA A 228 -12.97 23.53 -5.78
C ALA A 228 -13.75 22.21 -5.78
N ARG A 229 -13.16 21.12 -6.27
CA ARG A 229 -13.89 19.90 -6.67
C ARG A 229 -13.60 18.65 -5.84
N MET A 230 -12.34 18.42 -5.40
CA MET A 230 -11.96 17.12 -4.82
C MET A 230 -11.44 17.16 -3.37
N ASN A 231 -11.06 18.32 -2.84
CA ASN A 231 -10.45 18.40 -1.50
C ASN A 231 -11.47 18.51 -0.35
N ARG A 232 -12.77 18.36 -0.64
CA ARG A 232 -13.84 18.47 0.37
C ARG A 232 -14.77 17.28 0.30
N GLY A 233 -15.07 16.73 1.47
CA GLY A 233 -15.92 15.55 1.57
C GLY A 233 -15.13 14.25 1.58
N ASP A 234 -15.75 13.15 1.17
CA ASP A 234 -15.21 11.81 1.34
C ASP A 234 -14.89 11.14 0.00
N VAL A 235 -13.89 10.27 0.02
CA VAL A 235 -13.45 9.48 -1.13
C VAL A 235 -13.20 8.02 -0.71
N PRO A 236 -13.31 7.03 -1.61
CA PRO A 236 -13.06 5.62 -1.27
C PRO A 236 -11.70 5.37 -0.64
N LEU A 237 -10.68 6.14 -1.01
CA LEU A 237 -9.33 6.04 -0.46
C LEU A 237 -9.31 6.11 1.08
N ASN A 238 -10.17 6.94 1.66
CA ASN A 238 -10.30 7.09 3.11
C ASN A 238 -10.75 5.80 3.83
N LEU A 239 -11.27 4.80 3.12
CA LEU A 239 -11.57 3.47 3.69
C LEU A 239 -10.31 2.76 4.22
N ASN A 240 -9.12 3.16 3.81
CA ASN A 240 -7.87 2.66 4.40
C ASN A 240 -7.76 3.00 5.90
N SER A 241 -8.41 4.07 6.38
CA SER A 241 -8.50 4.40 7.81
C SER A 241 -9.16 3.30 8.65
N THR A 242 -9.94 2.41 8.04
CA THR A 242 -10.53 1.25 8.71
C THR A 242 -9.47 0.33 9.30
N SER A 243 -8.27 0.27 8.72
CA SER A 243 -7.14 -0.50 9.24
C SER A 243 -6.66 0.07 10.58
N LEU A 244 -6.62 1.40 10.72
CA LEU A 244 -6.24 2.06 11.95
C LEU A 244 -7.23 1.76 13.09
N LEU A 245 -8.54 1.85 12.79
CA LEU A 245 -9.61 1.51 13.74
C LEU A 245 -9.56 0.03 14.14
N THR A 246 -9.35 -0.86 13.16
CA THR A 246 -9.22 -2.31 13.38
C THR A 246 -8.00 -2.63 14.25
N HIS A 247 -6.85 -2.03 13.96
CA HIS A 247 -5.63 -2.22 14.73
C HIS A 247 -5.80 -1.80 16.20
N ALA A 248 -6.40 -0.64 16.44
CA ALA A 248 -6.69 -0.17 17.80
C ALA A 248 -7.71 -1.06 18.52
N TYR A 249 -8.70 -1.59 17.80
CA TYR A 249 -9.64 -2.57 18.34
C TYR A 249 -8.93 -3.87 18.77
N MET A 250 -8.00 -4.37 17.98
CA MET A 250 -7.24 -5.59 18.30
C MET A 250 -6.46 -5.45 19.61
N TYR A 251 -5.96 -4.24 19.93
CA TYR A 251 -5.29 -3.96 21.19
C TYR A 251 -6.25 -3.81 22.38
N SER A 252 -7.43 -3.22 22.14
CA SER A 252 -8.29 -2.73 23.23
C SER A 252 -9.55 -3.56 23.47
N GLY A 253 -10.08 -4.20 22.42
CA GLY A 253 -11.42 -4.77 22.42
C GLY A 253 -12.53 -3.70 22.51
N ASP A 254 -12.23 -2.41 22.27
CA ASP A 254 -13.21 -1.32 22.35
C ASP A 254 -14.28 -1.46 21.26
N ALA A 255 -15.48 -1.83 21.69
CA ALA A 255 -16.62 -2.08 20.81
C ALA A 255 -16.99 -0.86 19.95
N GLU A 256 -16.70 0.36 20.40
CA GLU A 256 -16.99 1.57 19.63
C GLU A 256 -16.12 1.69 18.38
N LEU A 257 -14.85 1.33 18.46
CA LEU A 257 -13.96 1.31 17.28
C LEU A 257 -14.49 0.35 16.22
N LYS A 258 -14.92 -0.84 16.63
CA LYS A 258 -15.56 -1.82 15.75
C LYS A 258 -16.84 -1.27 15.13
N VAL A 259 -17.71 -0.67 15.91
CA VAL A 259 -18.98 -0.09 15.43
C VAL A 259 -18.71 1.02 14.43
N THR A 260 -17.81 1.97 14.76
CA THR A 260 -17.46 3.09 13.88
C THR A 260 -16.93 2.60 12.55
N MET A 261 -16.02 1.61 12.56
CA MET A 261 -15.45 1.03 11.36
C MET A 261 -16.52 0.38 10.47
N LEU A 262 -17.41 -0.43 11.06
CA LEU A 262 -18.46 -1.11 10.31
C LEU A 262 -19.50 -0.14 9.75
N GLU A 263 -19.94 0.85 10.55
CA GLU A 263 -20.88 1.88 10.09
C GLU A 263 -20.32 2.72 8.94
N TYR A 264 -19.03 3.00 8.96
CA TYR A 264 -18.35 3.73 7.89
C TYR A 264 -18.32 2.91 6.59
N LEU A 265 -17.91 1.65 6.66
CA LEU A 265 -17.92 0.75 5.51
C LEU A 265 -19.33 0.54 4.95
N GLU A 266 -20.31 0.27 5.82
CA GLU A 266 -21.71 0.07 5.41
C GLU A 266 -22.33 1.32 4.76
N ALA A 267 -21.91 2.53 5.19
CA ALA A 267 -22.31 3.77 4.54
C ALA A 267 -21.77 3.85 3.09
N TRP A 268 -20.53 3.41 2.86
CA TRP A 268 -19.99 3.34 1.49
C TRP A 268 -20.66 2.26 0.65
N MET A 269 -21.03 1.12 1.23
CA MET A 269 -21.82 0.10 0.52
C MET A 269 -23.18 0.65 0.11
N ALA A 270 -23.85 1.41 0.98
CA ALA A 270 -25.13 2.05 0.66
C ALA A 270 -24.99 3.10 -0.46
N ARG A 271 -23.94 3.93 -0.44
CA ARG A 271 -23.65 4.90 -1.50
C ARG A 271 -23.36 4.24 -2.86
N LYS A 272 -22.66 3.12 -2.84
CA LYS A 272 -22.48 2.29 -4.04
C LYS A 272 -23.83 1.82 -4.59
N ASP A 273 -24.73 1.34 -3.73
CA ASP A 273 -26.07 0.89 -4.17
C ASP A 273 -26.93 2.06 -4.70
N GLU A 274 -26.88 3.24 -4.05
CA GLU A 274 -27.52 4.48 -4.50
C GLU A 274 -27.01 4.91 -5.88
N ASN A 275 -25.72 4.67 -6.18
CA ASN A 275 -25.10 4.95 -7.47
C ASN A 275 -25.23 3.81 -8.49
N GLY A 276 -26.27 3.00 -8.38
CA GLY A 276 -26.55 1.94 -9.36
C GLY A 276 -25.53 0.79 -9.35
N GLY A 277 -24.88 0.53 -8.23
CA GLY A 277 -23.91 -0.56 -8.04
C GLY A 277 -22.46 -0.19 -8.37
N ILE A 278 -22.21 1.03 -8.83
CA ILE A 278 -20.86 1.54 -9.11
C ILE A 278 -20.37 2.31 -7.88
N MET A 279 -19.17 2.01 -7.43
CA MET A 279 -18.55 2.76 -6.33
C MET A 279 -18.36 4.23 -6.73
N PRO A 280 -19.07 5.22 -6.13
CA PRO A 280 -18.78 6.62 -6.41
C PRO A 280 -17.42 6.98 -5.81
N ASP A 281 -16.70 7.91 -6.43
CA ASP A 281 -15.38 8.29 -5.94
C ASP A 281 -15.34 9.66 -5.23
N ASN A 282 -16.51 10.30 -5.06
CA ASN A 282 -16.60 11.56 -4.33
C ASN A 282 -17.96 11.74 -3.67
N ILE A 283 -17.93 12.12 -2.39
CA ILE A 283 -19.10 12.48 -1.58
C ILE A 283 -18.83 13.85 -0.99
N GLY A 284 -19.70 14.80 -1.26
CA GLY A 284 -19.54 16.15 -0.75
C GLY A 284 -19.89 16.29 0.75
N THR A 285 -19.70 17.46 1.29
CA THR A 285 -19.86 17.74 2.73
C THR A 285 -21.29 17.59 3.24
N THR A 286 -22.31 17.63 2.36
CA THR A 286 -23.69 17.31 2.73
C THR A 286 -23.97 15.80 2.77
N GLY A 287 -23.09 14.99 2.20
CA GLY A 287 -23.24 13.55 2.00
C GLY A 287 -23.73 13.17 0.61
N ALA A 288 -23.93 14.15 -0.29
CA ALA A 288 -24.40 13.92 -1.65
C ALA A 288 -23.25 13.49 -2.57
N ILE A 289 -23.53 12.52 -3.45
CA ILE A 289 -22.61 12.09 -4.50
C ILE A 289 -22.47 13.23 -5.52
N GLY A 290 -21.22 13.55 -5.88
CA GLY A 290 -20.93 14.54 -6.92
C GLY A 290 -21.22 16.00 -6.54
N GLU A 291 -21.42 16.31 -5.25
CA GLU A 291 -21.83 17.66 -4.76
C GLU A 291 -20.97 18.79 -5.32
N PHE A 292 -19.66 18.60 -5.40
CA PHE A 292 -18.70 19.60 -5.90
C PHE A 292 -18.22 19.35 -7.32
N ASN A 293 -18.76 18.34 -8.01
CA ASN A 293 -18.35 17.94 -9.35
C ASN A 293 -19.54 17.76 -10.30
N ASP A 294 -20.45 18.74 -10.29
CA ASP A 294 -21.63 18.83 -11.19
C ASP A 294 -22.50 17.55 -11.21
N GLY A 295 -22.62 16.88 -10.07
CA GLY A 295 -23.35 15.63 -9.91
C GLY A 295 -22.62 14.39 -10.47
N LYS A 296 -21.38 14.50 -10.93
CA LYS A 296 -20.58 13.38 -11.44
C LYS A 296 -20.13 12.52 -10.28
N TRP A 297 -20.38 11.22 -10.34
CA TRP A 297 -19.92 10.25 -9.34
C TRP A 297 -18.43 9.90 -9.49
N TRP A 298 -17.74 10.39 -10.53
CA TRP A 298 -16.31 10.23 -10.82
C TRP A 298 -15.58 11.56 -10.81
N GLY A 299 -14.24 11.53 -10.67
CA GLY A 299 -13.38 12.72 -10.65
C GLY A 299 -13.00 13.18 -9.24
N GLY A 300 -13.17 12.30 -8.25
CA GLY A 300 -12.67 12.50 -6.89
C GLY A 300 -11.15 12.28 -6.77
N TYR A 301 -10.64 12.63 -5.63
CA TYR A 301 -9.24 12.48 -5.27
C TYR A 301 -8.88 10.99 -5.16
N TYR A 302 -7.87 10.55 -5.92
CA TYR A 302 -7.52 9.14 -6.08
C TYR A 302 -8.71 8.26 -6.52
N GLY A 303 -9.53 8.82 -7.41
CA GLY A 303 -10.76 8.20 -7.89
C GLY A 303 -10.60 7.43 -9.20
N TRP A 304 -11.73 7.17 -9.84
CA TRP A 304 -11.80 6.46 -11.12
C TRP A 304 -11.02 7.11 -12.26
N ARG A 305 -10.88 8.43 -12.21
CA ARG A 305 -10.16 9.16 -13.25
C ARG A 305 -8.66 9.28 -12.95
N TRP A 306 -8.30 9.76 -11.77
CA TRP A 306 -6.96 10.20 -11.42
C TRP A 306 -6.56 9.74 -10.01
N PRO A 307 -5.28 9.47 -9.75
CA PRO A 307 -4.19 9.25 -10.73
C PRO A 307 -4.16 7.80 -11.26
N HIS A 308 -4.66 6.80 -10.52
CA HIS A 308 -4.50 5.38 -10.81
C HIS A 308 -5.78 4.64 -11.18
N GLY A 309 -6.95 5.30 -11.13
CA GLY A 309 -8.23 4.72 -11.55
C GLY A 309 -8.64 3.50 -10.72
N PHE A 310 -9.01 2.40 -11.39
CA PHE A 310 -9.51 1.18 -10.76
C PHE A 310 -8.69 0.70 -9.55
N MET A 311 -7.37 0.85 -9.59
CA MET A 311 -6.50 0.37 -8.50
C MET A 311 -6.81 1.09 -7.19
N THR A 312 -6.94 2.43 -7.22
CA THR A 312 -7.21 3.24 -6.04
C THR A 312 -8.66 3.19 -5.56
N ILE A 313 -9.54 2.57 -6.33
CA ILE A 313 -10.87 2.16 -5.85
C ILE A 313 -10.80 0.77 -5.21
N MET A 314 -10.15 -0.17 -5.88
CA MET A 314 -10.19 -1.58 -5.50
C MET A 314 -9.42 -1.86 -4.20
N GLU A 315 -8.29 -1.20 -3.99
CA GLU A 315 -7.49 -1.41 -2.78
C GLU A 315 -8.21 -1.04 -1.49
N PRO A 316 -8.69 0.20 -1.28
CA PRO A 316 -9.31 0.60 -0.02
C PRO A 316 -10.60 -0.17 0.28
N ILE A 317 -11.42 -0.49 -0.74
CA ILE A 317 -12.63 -1.29 -0.52
C ILE A 317 -12.30 -2.74 -0.16
N THR A 318 -11.21 -3.31 -0.71
CA THR A 318 -10.73 -4.64 -0.35
C THR A 318 -10.21 -4.65 1.09
N ASN A 319 -9.41 -3.65 1.48
CA ASN A 319 -8.90 -3.49 2.83
C ASN A 319 -10.02 -3.40 3.86
N ALA A 320 -10.97 -2.51 3.64
CA ALA A 320 -12.08 -2.31 4.54
C ALA A 320 -12.97 -3.56 4.65
N ALA A 321 -13.23 -4.25 3.53
CA ALA A 321 -13.99 -5.50 3.52
C ALA A 321 -13.29 -6.61 4.30
N MET A 322 -11.98 -6.77 4.11
CA MET A 322 -11.19 -7.78 4.85
C MET A 322 -11.09 -7.46 6.33
N ASN A 323 -10.95 -6.18 6.71
CA ASN A 323 -11.02 -5.73 8.09
C ASN A 323 -12.38 -6.07 8.72
N ALA A 324 -13.47 -5.84 8.00
CA ALA A 324 -14.81 -6.20 8.48
C ALA A 324 -14.98 -7.71 8.66
N VAL A 325 -14.48 -8.52 7.73
CA VAL A 325 -14.48 -9.99 7.88
C VAL A 325 -13.64 -10.40 9.10
N LEU A 326 -12.46 -9.81 9.30
CA LEU A 326 -11.63 -10.08 10.47
C LEU A 326 -12.37 -9.81 11.78
N LEU A 327 -13.10 -8.70 11.86
CA LEU A 327 -13.80 -8.28 13.09
C LEU A 327 -15.11 -9.03 13.33
N THR A 328 -15.76 -9.53 12.29
CA THR A 328 -17.13 -10.08 12.39
C THR A 328 -17.24 -11.56 12.04
N GLY A 329 -16.34 -12.07 11.21
CA GLY A 329 -16.48 -13.37 10.55
C GLY A 329 -17.54 -13.40 9.44
N ASP A 330 -18.15 -12.27 9.09
CA ASP A 330 -19.21 -12.18 8.07
C ASP A 330 -18.63 -11.87 6.70
N TYR A 331 -18.67 -12.85 5.81
CA TYR A 331 -18.12 -12.75 4.45
C TYR A 331 -18.95 -11.87 3.49
N LYS A 332 -20.14 -11.41 3.90
CA LYS A 332 -20.97 -10.48 3.11
C LYS A 332 -20.21 -9.19 2.73
N TYR A 333 -19.29 -8.75 3.57
CA TYR A 333 -18.50 -7.54 3.30
C TYR A 333 -17.62 -7.68 2.07
N LEU A 334 -17.21 -8.90 1.68
CA LEU A 334 -16.47 -9.15 0.46
C LEU A 334 -17.29 -8.90 -0.81
N ASP A 335 -18.63 -8.78 -0.71
CA ASP A 335 -19.48 -8.47 -1.85
C ASP A 335 -19.23 -7.06 -2.41
N LEU A 336 -18.66 -6.16 -1.58
CA LEU A 336 -18.26 -4.83 -2.06
C LEU A 336 -17.14 -4.93 -3.11
N PRO A 337 -15.94 -5.44 -2.84
CA PRO A 337 -14.90 -5.56 -3.85
C PRO A 337 -15.26 -6.56 -4.96
N ARG A 338 -16.00 -7.66 -4.68
CA ARG A 338 -16.49 -8.59 -5.70
C ARG A 338 -17.36 -7.88 -6.74
N SER A 339 -18.29 -7.04 -6.29
CA SER A 339 -19.21 -6.33 -7.19
C SER A 339 -18.47 -5.36 -8.13
N GLN A 340 -17.43 -4.69 -7.65
CA GLN A 340 -16.65 -3.78 -8.48
C GLN A 340 -15.74 -4.53 -9.46
N PHE A 341 -15.20 -5.67 -9.07
CA PHE A 341 -14.50 -6.56 -10.01
C PHE A 341 -15.44 -7.09 -11.10
N ASP A 342 -16.62 -7.59 -10.72
CA ASP A 342 -17.62 -8.12 -11.63
C ASP A 342 -18.12 -7.02 -12.59
N LEU A 343 -18.29 -5.78 -12.11
CA LEU A 343 -18.61 -4.61 -12.95
C LEU A 343 -17.56 -4.41 -14.04
N ILE A 344 -16.29 -4.27 -13.64
CA ILE A 344 -15.18 -4.05 -14.60
C ILE A 344 -15.06 -5.23 -15.57
N TRP A 345 -15.21 -6.46 -15.06
CA TRP A 345 -15.20 -7.67 -15.91
C TRP A 345 -16.35 -7.71 -16.90
N SER A 346 -17.53 -7.21 -16.55
CA SER A 346 -18.69 -7.12 -17.46
C SER A 346 -18.45 -6.15 -18.62
N LEU A 347 -17.61 -5.14 -18.42
CA LEU A 347 -17.25 -4.10 -19.40
C LEU A 347 -16.05 -4.48 -20.27
N ARG A 348 -15.51 -5.71 -20.14
CA ARG A 348 -14.34 -6.16 -20.90
C ARG A 348 -14.55 -6.10 -22.40
N LYS A 349 -13.47 -5.87 -23.11
CA LYS A 349 -13.41 -5.84 -24.59
C LYS A 349 -12.23 -6.67 -25.07
N GLU A 350 -12.35 -7.24 -26.24
CA GLU A 350 -11.22 -7.77 -26.97
C GLU A 350 -10.56 -6.63 -27.78
N ILE A 351 -9.29 -6.34 -27.47
CA ILE A 351 -8.50 -5.30 -28.11
C ILE A 351 -7.14 -5.92 -28.44
N ASP A 352 -6.78 -5.90 -29.72
CA ASP A 352 -5.53 -6.52 -30.24
C ASP A 352 -5.42 -8.02 -29.91
N GLY A 353 -6.54 -8.75 -29.93
CA GLY A 353 -6.58 -10.17 -29.60
C GLY A 353 -6.46 -10.49 -28.11
N LEU A 354 -6.50 -9.50 -27.24
CA LEU A 354 -6.39 -9.62 -25.78
C LEU A 354 -7.67 -9.15 -25.10
N VAL A 355 -8.11 -9.87 -24.07
CA VAL A 355 -9.21 -9.45 -23.21
C VAL A 355 -8.71 -8.36 -22.27
N LYS A 356 -9.25 -7.17 -22.39
CA LYS A 356 -8.90 -6.00 -21.56
C LYS A 356 -10.14 -5.47 -20.84
N VAL A 357 -9.92 -4.86 -19.67
CA VAL A 357 -10.95 -4.22 -18.83
C VAL A 357 -10.65 -2.74 -18.66
N PRO A 358 -11.67 -1.88 -18.49
CA PRO A 358 -11.44 -0.45 -18.29
C PRO A 358 -10.83 -0.20 -16.90
N HIS A 359 -9.87 0.70 -16.86
CA HIS A 359 -9.22 1.15 -15.62
C HIS A 359 -9.69 2.51 -15.16
N ARG A 360 -10.28 3.32 -16.05
CA ARG A 360 -10.64 4.70 -15.77
C ARG A 360 -12.05 5.03 -16.27
N HIS A 361 -12.61 6.06 -15.67
CA HIS A 361 -13.82 6.69 -16.16
C HIS A 361 -13.57 8.17 -16.45
N PHE A 362 -13.86 8.60 -17.67
CA PHE A 362 -13.78 9.98 -18.15
C PHE A 362 -15.17 10.53 -18.42
N ASP A 363 -15.27 11.80 -18.79
CA ASP A 363 -16.54 12.39 -19.23
C ASP A 363 -17.12 11.65 -20.45
N ALA A 364 -16.27 11.10 -21.30
CA ALA A 364 -16.66 10.26 -22.43
C ALA A 364 -17.05 8.81 -22.03
N GLY A 365 -16.94 8.42 -20.75
CA GLY A 365 -17.24 7.09 -20.25
C GLY A 365 -16.00 6.26 -19.92
N TRP A 366 -16.19 4.93 -19.86
CA TRP A 366 -15.14 3.97 -19.50
C TRP A 366 -14.01 3.93 -20.53
N ALA A 367 -12.77 4.02 -20.05
CA ALA A 367 -11.56 4.18 -20.86
C ALA A 367 -10.35 3.47 -20.23
N ASP A 368 -9.17 3.64 -20.88
CA ASP A 368 -7.88 3.08 -20.42
C ASP A 368 -7.96 1.57 -20.20
N TYR A 369 -8.26 0.84 -21.30
CA TYR A 369 -8.42 -0.62 -21.26
C TYR A 369 -7.07 -1.33 -21.11
N ARG A 370 -6.91 -2.08 -20.02
CA ARG A 370 -5.69 -2.83 -19.65
C ARG A 370 -6.00 -4.30 -19.43
N LEU A 371 -4.95 -5.11 -19.31
CA LEU A 371 -5.09 -6.51 -18.90
C LEU A 371 -5.68 -6.57 -17.47
N PRO A 372 -6.63 -7.48 -17.21
CA PRO A 372 -7.21 -7.63 -15.88
C PRO A 372 -6.15 -8.14 -14.88
N SER A 373 -6.16 -7.60 -13.66
CA SER A 373 -5.31 -8.06 -12.57
C SER A 373 -6.04 -9.09 -11.71
N ALA A 374 -5.39 -10.23 -11.47
CA ALA A 374 -5.89 -11.25 -10.55
C ALA A 374 -5.60 -10.92 -9.07
N ARG A 375 -4.73 -9.98 -8.80
CA ARG A 375 -4.16 -9.70 -7.47
C ARG A 375 -5.22 -9.60 -6.38
N HIS A 376 -6.15 -8.66 -6.51
CA HIS A 376 -7.19 -8.46 -5.48
C HIS A 376 -8.12 -9.66 -5.33
N MET A 377 -8.42 -10.36 -6.42
CA MET A 377 -9.24 -11.57 -6.35
C MET A 377 -8.55 -12.72 -5.64
N ILE A 378 -7.23 -12.85 -5.78
CA ILE A 378 -6.45 -13.84 -5.03
C ILE A 378 -6.52 -13.54 -3.53
N TYR A 379 -6.44 -12.27 -3.12
CA TYR A 379 -6.57 -11.89 -1.71
C TYR A 379 -7.98 -12.13 -1.16
N ILE A 380 -9.00 -11.79 -1.92
CA ILE A 380 -10.39 -12.08 -1.56
C ILE A 380 -10.58 -13.58 -1.42
N TRP A 381 -10.08 -14.37 -2.37
CA TRP A 381 -10.15 -15.83 -2.31
C TRP A 381 -9.38 -16.41 -1.12
N THR A 382 -8.16 -15.96 -0.82
CA THR A 382 -7.40 -16.43 0.34
C THR A 382 -8.12 -16.11 1.66
N THR A 383 -8.95 -15.09 1.68
CA THR A 383 -9.78 -14.74 2.84
C THR A 383 -11.02 -15.62 2.95
N SER A 384 -11.74 -15.82 1.85
CA SER A 384 -13.03 -16.54 1.81
C SER A 384 -12.88 -18.04 1.63
N MET A 385 -11.90 -18.48 0.84
CA MET A 385 -11.77 -19.83 0.28
C MET A 385 -13.03 -20.28 -0.48
N ALA A 386 -13.84 -19.34 -0.95
CA ALA A 386 -15.08 -19.62 -1.66
C ALA A 386 -14.83 -20.01 -3.12
N GLN A 387 -15.61 -20.98 -3.62
CA GLN A 387 -15.51 -21.44 -5.00
C GLN A 387 -15.80 -20.31 -5.99
N GLU A 388 -16.75 -19.44 -5.70
CA GLU A 388 -17.10 -18.30 -6.56
C GLU A 388 -15.94 -17.32 -6.77
N ASP A 389 -15.07 -17.12 -5.76
CA ASP A 389 -13.89 -16.28 -5.89
C ASP A 389 -12.79 -16.98 -6.69
N LEU A 390 -12.66 -18.30 -6.52
CA LEU A 390 -11.79 -19.11 -7.35
C LEU A 390 -12.21 -19.06 -8.82
N ASP A 391 -13.50 -19.18 -9.09
CA ASP A 391 -14.06 -19.13 -10.45
C ASP A 391 -13.78 -17.77 -11.14
N ARG A 392 -13.83 -16.66 -10.39
CA ARG A 392 -13.43 -15.32 -10.90
C ARG A 392 -11.96 -15.29 -11.32
N ILE A 393 -11.07 -15.88 -10.52
CA ILE A 393 -9.64 -15.94 -10.85
C ILE A 393 -9.43 -16.83 -12.08
N MET A 394 -10.08 -17.98 -12.11
CA MET A 394 -9.93 -18.96 -13.20
C MET A 394 -10.52 -18.48 -14.54
N ALA A 395 -11.44 -17.50 -14.53
CA ALA A 395 -11.99 -16.88 -15.72
C ALA A 395 -11.05 -15.87 -16.40
N LEU A 396 -9.98 -15.45 -15.71
CA LEU A 396 -9.03 -14.48 -16.25
C LEU A 396 -8.14 -15.09 -17.33
N PRO A 397 -7.76 -14.31 -18.34
CA PRO A 397 -6.85 -14.78 -19.38
C PRO A 397 -5.49 -15.12 -18.76
N ARG A 398 -4.94 -16.26 -19.17
CA ARG A 398 -3.63 -16.71 -18.72
C ARG A 398 -2.55 -16.22 -19.66
N ASP A 399 -1.49 -15.68 -19.09
CA ASP A 399 -0.26 -15.31 -19.77
C ASP A 399 0.95 -15.98 -19.07
N ASN A 400 2.15 -15.67 -19.54
CA ASN A 400 3.38 -16.22 -18.98
C ASN A 400 3.62 -15.82 -17.52
N ASN A 401 2.92 -14.79 -17.00
CA ASN A 401 3.07 -14.35 -15.62
C ASN A 401 2.44 -15.33 -14.61
N TRP A 402 1.62 -16.26 -15.06
CA TRP A 402 0.99 -17.24 -14.18
C TRP A 402 1.98 -18.28 -13.65
N ASP A 403 2.97 -18.66 -14.44
CA ASP A 403 3.87 -19.77 -14.15
C ASP A 403 5.33 -19.34 -13.95
N ALA A 404 5.70 -18.15 -14.43
CA ALA A 404 7.07 -17.67 -14.36
C ALA A 404 7.34 -16.92 -13.03
N ILE A 405 8.41 -17.32 -12.35
CA ILE A 405 8.93 -16.61 -11.19
C ILE A 405 9.87 -15.49 -11.68
N TYR A 406 9.60 -14.29 -11.25
CA TYR A 406 10.37 -13.10 -11.62
C TYR A 406 11.24 -12.63 -10.46
N ILE A 407 12.42 -12.11 -10.80
CA ILE A 407 13.22 -11.27 -9.92
C ILE A 407 12.90 -9.82 -10.30
N PRO A 408 12.22 -9.05 -9.46
CA PRO A 408 11.86 -7.67 -9.76
C PRO A 408 13.08 -6.84 -10.16
N GLY A 409 12.94 -6.05 -11.22
CA GLY A 409 14.02 -5.23 -11.74
C GLY A 409 15.12 -5.97 -12.51
N VAL A 410 15.07 -7.29 -12.64
CA VAL A 410 16.12 -8.11 -13.30
C VAL A 410 15.55 -8.98 -14.40
N SER A 411 14.51 -9.73 -14.14
CA SER A 411 13.92 -10.66 -15.10
C SER A 411 12.61 -10.12 -15.67
N GLY A 412 12.60 -9.99 -16.98
CA GLY A 412 11.36 -9.94 -17.74
C GLY A 412 10.72 -8.59 -17.98
N GLY A 413 11.06 -7.96 -19.08
CA GLY A 413 10.20 -7.06 -19.84
C GLY A 413 9.80 -5.74 -19.16
N GLU A 414 8.69 -5.21 -19.62
CA GLU A 414 8.12 -3.93 -19.19
C GLU A 414 7.83 -3.80 -17.68
N LYS A 415 7.78 -4.91 -16.95
CA LYS A 415 7.54 -4.94 -15.50
C LYS A 415 8.82 -4.82 -14.66
N ALA A 416 9.96 -4.84 -15.28
CA ALA A 416 11.26 -4.77 -14.61
C ALA A 416 11.68 -3.34 -14.25
N THR A 417 10.77 -2.38 -14.29
CA THR A 417 11.06 -1.02 -13.84
C THR A 417 11.00 -1.00 -12.32
N GLY A 418 12.09 -0.62 -11.69
CA GLY A 418 12.24 -0.64 -10.25
C GLY A 418 11.31 0.32 -9.47
N ARG A 419 10.51 1.12 -10.16
CA ARG A 419 9.44 1.92 -9.54
C ARG A 419 8.40 1.05 -8.81
N ASP A 420 8.29 -0.22 -9.19
CA ASP A 420 7.24 -1.09 -8.67
C ASP A 420 7.74 -2.02 -7.56
N THR A 421 9.03 -1.96 -7.19
CA THR A 421 9.59 -2.92 -6.23
C THR A 421 9.08 -2.73 -4.80
N LYS A 422 8.85 -1.50 -4.37
CA LYS A 422 8.38 -1.25 -2.99
C LYS A 422 7.01 -1.84 -2.67
N HIS A 423 6.17 -2.02 -3.68
CA HIS A 423 4.82 -2.60 -3.54
C HIS A 423 4.60 -3.81 -4.43
N TYR A 424 5.66 -4.33 -5.02
CA TYR A 424 5.56 -5.32 -6.06
C TYR A 424 5.52 -6.74 -5.50
N ILE A 425 4.40 -7.39 -5.70
CA ILE A 425 4.21 -8.81 -5.41
C ILE A 425 4.12 -9.52 -6.76
N ALA A 426 5.27 -9.61 -7.43
CA ALA A 426 5.37 -10.14 -8.78
C ALA A 426 4.86 -11.57 -8.89
N ASN A 427 5.15 -12.34 -7.86
CA ASN A 427 5.00 -13.78 -7.88
C ASN A 427 3.72 -14.25 -7.17
N THR A 428 2.70 -13.41 -7.06
CA THR A 428 1.39 -13.79 -6.52
C THR A 428 0.70 -14.85 -7.39
N LEU A 429 0.83 -14.76 -8.72
CA LEU A 429 0.27 -15.76 -9.65
C LEU A 429 0.99 -17.10 -9.58
N PRO A 430 2.33 -17.19 -9.63
CA PRO A 430 3.04 -18.44 -9.39
C PRO A 430 2.75 -19.06 -8.02
N TRP A 431 2.61 -18.24 -6.97
CA TRP A 431 2.17 -18.72 -5.67
C TRP A 431 0.76 -19.33 -5.74
N PHE A 432 -0.18 -18.68 -6.40
CA PHE A 432 -1.52 -19.21 -6.61
C PHE A 432 -1.48 -20.55 -7.35
N GLN A 433 -0.67 -20.68 -8.41
CA GLN A 433 -0.47 -21.93 -9.12
C GLN A 433 0.12 -23.02 -8.21
N PHE A 434 1.06 -22.68 -7.35
CA PHE A 434 1.61 -23.61 -6.35
C PHE A 434 0.52 -24.16 -5.42
N VAL A 435 -0.33 -23.30 -4.85
CA VAL A 435 -1.40 -23.79 -3.95
C VAL A 435 -2.51 -24.52 -4.68
N GLN A 436 -2.62 -24.37 -6.01
CA GLN A 436 -3.46 -25.21 -6.87
C GLN A 436 -2.78 -26.53 -7.28
N GLY A 437 -1.54 -26.79 -6.87
CA GLY A 437 -0.79 -28.03 -7.13
C GLY A 437 -0.04 -28.05 -8.45
N HIS A 438 0.13 -26.93 -9.14
CA HIS A 438 0.75 -26.87 -10.47
C HIS A 438 2.25 -26.60 -10.46
N LEU A 439 2.82 -25.94 -9.46
CA LEU A 439 4.25 -25.59 -9.36
C LEU A 439 4.89 -26.17 -8.10
N PRO A 440 5.18 -27.49 -8.04
CA PRO A 440 5.61 -28.16 -6.80
C PRO A 440 6.96 -27.66 -6.27
N ASN A 441 7.82 -27.12 -7.13
CA ASN A 441 9.14 -26.59 -6.76
C ASN A 441 9.12 -25.12 -6.34
N TYR A 442 7.96 -24.44 -6.40
CA TYR A 442 7.82 -23.03 -6.09
C TYR A 442 8.53 -22.60 -4.80
N PRO A 443 8.45 -23.34 -3.66
CA PRO A 443 9.11 -22.90 -2.42
C PRO A 443 10.64 -22.75 -2.55
N VAL A 444 11.29 -23.57 -3.36
CA VAL A 444 12.73 -23.45 -3.61
C VAL A 444 13.02 -22.34 -4.60
N GLU A 445 12.28 -22.28 -5.68
CA GLU A 445 12.49 -21.33 -6.78
C GLU A 445 12.26 -19.89 -6.33
N ILE A 446 11.21 -19.63 -5.52
CA ILE A 446 10.93 -18.29 -5.01
C ILE A 446 12.02 -17.80 -4.03
N LEU A 447 12.53 -18.68 -3.17
CA LEU A 447 13.60 -18.32 -2.25
C LEU A 447 14.94 -18.09 -2.98
N GLN A 448 15.21 -18.86 -4.04
CA GLN A 448 16.37 -18.60 -4.91
C GLN A 448 16.26 -17.23 -5.59
N ALA A 449 15.08 -16.89 -6.13
CA ALA A 449 14.82 -15.60 -6.75
C ALA A 449 14.97 -14.45 -5.73
N ASN A 450 14.44 -14.62 -4.52
CA ASN A 450 14.57 -13.63 -3.46
C ASN A 450 16.04 -13.46 -3.00
N LEU A 451 16.80 -14.56 -2.90
CA LEU A 451 18.22 -14.50 -2.56
C LEU A 451 19.05 -13.78 -3.65
N GLU A 452 18.72 -14.01 -4.91
CA GLU A 452 19.37 -13.30 -6.02
C GLU A 452 19.01 -11.81 -6.00
N LEU A 453 17.76 -11.45 -5.74
CA LEU A 453 17.35 -10.05 -5.55
C LEU A 453 18.16 -9.39 -4.42
N ILE A 454 18.32 -10.04 -3.28
CA ILE A 454 19.15 -9.53 -2.18
C ILE A 454 20.57 -9.24 -2.67
N LYS A 455 21.22 -10.19 -3.33
CA LYS A 455 22.59 -10.04 -3.83
C LYS A 455 22.73 -8.86 -4.80
N ILE A 456 21.74 -8.66 -5.67
CA ILE A 456 21.71 -7.55 -6.62
C ILE A 456 21.55 -6.23 -5.87
N GLN A 457 20.58 -6.11 -4.98
CA GLN A 457 20.31 -4.87 -4.26
C GLN A 457 21.44 -4.50 -3.31
N LEU A 458 22.10 -5.47 -2.68
CA LEU A 458 23.30 -5.21 -1.86
C LEU A 458 24.47 -4.68 -2.68
N ARG A 459 24.70 -5.25 -3.86
CA ARG A 459 25.73 -4.70 -4.77
C ARG A 459 25.42 -3.25 -5.15
N LYS A 460 24.18 -2.95 -5.52
CA LYS A 460 23.74 -1.59 -5.83
C LYS A 460 23.94 -0.65 -4.64
N MET A 461 23.45 -1.01 -3.47
CA MET A 461 23.58 -0.17 -2.27
C MET A 461 25.04 0.13 -1.93
N ARG A 462 25.91 -0.89 -1.97
CA ARG A 462 27.32 -0.76 -1.62
C ARG A 462 28.16 -0.01 -2.67
N SER A 463 27.77 -0.10 -3.95
CA SER A 463 28.42 0.63 -5.05
C SER A 463 27.93 2.07 -5.22
N ASN A 464 26.78 2.41 -4.64
CA ASN A 464 26.22 3.75 -4.75
C ASN A 464 27.08 4.77 -3.98
N THR A 465 27.71 5.68 -4.72
CA THR A 465 28.53 6.79 -4.18
C THR A 465 27.75 8.11 -4.11
N GLY A 466 26.47 8.10 -4.49
CA GLY A 466 25.60 9.27 -4.49
C GLY A 466 25.44 9.91 -3.10
N ASN A 467 25.06 11.17 -3.10
CA ASN A 467 24.84 11.90 -1.85
C ASN A 467 23.54 11.41 -1.18
N PRO A 468 23.58 10.88 0.07
CA PRO A 468 22.40 10.40 0.77
C PRO A 468 21.36 11.48 1.10
N ARG A 469 21.67 12.76 0.88
CA ARG A 469 20.73 13.87 1.00
C ARG A 469 19.81 14.01 -0.21
N ASN A 470 20.17 13.42 -1.34
CA ASN A 470 19.37 13.50 -2.55
C ASN A 470 18.44 12.31 -2.65
N TRP A 471 17.16 12.56 -2.94
CA TRP A 471 16.16 11.55 -3.21
C TRP A 471 16.60 10.54 -4.27
N ASP A 472 17.11 11.02 -5.38
CA ASP A 472 17.56 10.24 -6.53
C ASP A 472 19.08 10.09 -6.55
N SER A 473 19.72 9.96 -5.39
CA SER A 473 21.17 9.92 -5.33
C SER A 473 21.70 8.54 -5.72
N TYR A 474 21.79 8.28 -6.99
CA TYR A 474 22.57 7.17 -7.53
C TYR A 474 23.63 7.71 -8.50
N ASP A 475 24.71 6.95 -8.64
CA ASP A 475 25.72 7.22 -9.64
C ASP A 475 25.40 6.41 -10.91
N PRO A 476 24.98 7.06 -12.01
CA PRO A 476 24.63 6.36 -13.23
C PRO A 476 25.79 5.52 -13.81
N ALA A 477 27.03 5.97 -13.63
CA ALA A 477 28.20 5.28 -14.18
C ALA A 477 28.49 3.95 -13.47
N THR A 478 28.25 3.85 -12.16
CA THR A 478 28.41 2.59 -11.42
C THR A 478 27.18 1.69 -11.53
N ALA A 479 26.06 2.26 -11.80
CA ALA A 479 24.79 1.58 -11.81
C ALA A 479 24.63 0.63 -13.00
N ASP A 480 24.92 1.08 -14.21
CA ASP A 480 24.86 0.26 -15.43
C ASP A 480 25.92 -0.84 -15.44
N GLU A 481 27.10 -0.56 -14.89
CA GLU A 481 28.19 -1.54 -14.79
C GLU A 481 27.88 -2.66 -13.80
N VAL A 482 27.20 -2.36 -12.69
CA VAL A 482 26.91 -3.32 -11.64
C VAL A 482 25.76 -4.27 -11.97
N VAL A 483 24.75 -3.81 -12.72
CA VAL A 483 23.49 -4.57 -12.85
C VAL A 483 22.96 -4.66 -14.28
N GLY A 484 23.45 -3.84 -15.21
CA GLY A 484 22.94 -3.80 -16.59
C GLY A 484 21.47 -3.37 -16.68
N LEU A 485 21.00 -2.58 -15.70
CA LEU A 485 19.62 -2.12 -15.59
C LEU A 485 19.54 -0.62 -15.82
N ASP A 486 18.46 -0.19 -16.43
CA ASP A 486 18.06 1.22 -16.44
C ASP A 486 17.72 1.65 -15.00
N LEU A 487 18.67 2.33 -14.37
CA LEU A 487 18.59 2.73 -12.98
C LEU A 487 18.04 4.14 -12.77
N ARG A 488 17.32 4.67 -13.71
CA ARG A 488 16.46 5.86 -13.49
C ARG A 488 15.32 5.58 -12.51
N VAL A 489 15.64 4.81 -11.48
CA VAL A 489 14.71 4.34 -10.49
C VAL A 489 14.95 5.11 -9.22
N PRO A 490 13.97 5.87 -8.71
CA PRO A 490 13.97 6.33 -7.33
C PRO A 490 14.22 5.13 -6.41
N GLY A 491 15.01 5.28 -5.36
CA GLY A 491 15.10 4.22 -4.39
C GLY A 491 16.50 3.74 -4.03
N TYR A 492 17.54 4.38 -4.57
CA TYR A 492 18.93 4.08 -4.18
C TYR A 492 19.46 4.94 -3.04
N ASN A 493 18.61 5.73 -2.45
CA ASN A 493 18.86 6.50 -1.23
C ASN A 493 18.24 5.78 -0.02
N ILE A 494 17.46 6.49 0.78
CA ILE A 494 16.81 5.93 1.96
C ILE A 494 15.81 4.81 1.63
N HIS A 495 15.26 4.79 0.41
CA HIS A 495 14.32 3.75 -0.04
C HIS A 495 14.99 2.43 -0.43
N ALA A 496 16.32 2.33 -0.42
CA ALA A 496 17.02 1.11 -0.84
C ALA A 496 16.57 -0.14 -0.06
N TRP A 497 16.13 -0.02 1.19
CA TRP A 497 15.60 -1.14 1.95
C TRP A 497 14.25 -1.63 1.45
N GLN A 498 13.44 -0.78 0.86
CA GLN A 498 12.15 -1.15 0.27
C GLN A 498 12.30 -2.10 -0.91
N GLU A 499 13.45 -2.08 -1.59
CA GLU A 499 13.76 -3.00 -2.68
C GLU A 499 13.79 -4.47 -2.22
N PHE A 500 13.88 -4.71 -0.91
CA PHE A 500 13.75 -6.05 -0.32
C PHE A 500 12.29 -6.45 -0.05
N SER A 501 11.30 -5.61 -0.33
CA SER A 501 9.89 -5.91 -0.05
C SER A 501 9.42 -7.27 -0.62
N PRO A 502 9.79 -7.69 -1.85
CA PRO A 502 9.40 -9.00 -2.36
C PRO A 502 9.89 -10.14 -1.46
N VAL A 503 11.07 -10.02 -0.85
CA VAL A 503 11.61 -11.04 0.05
C VAL A 503 10.72 -11.26 1.26
N TYR A 504 10.18 -10.18 1.82
CA TYR A 504 9.31 -10.26 3.00
C TYR A 504 7.91 -10.77 2.67
N PHE A 505 7.41 -10.54 1.46
CA PHE A 505 6.04 -10.88 1.09
C PHE A 505 5.92 -12.19 0.32
N GLU A 506 6.96 -12.59 -0.38
CA GLU A 506 7.00 -13.81 -1.16
C GLU A 506 7.61 -14.96 -0.34
N GLY A 507 8.90 -15.18 -0.43
CA GLY A 507 9.56 -16.33 0.17
C GLY A 507 9.33 -16.44 1.68
N LEU A 508 9.82 -15.46 2.46
CA LEU A 508 9.73 -15.51 3.92
C LEU A 508 8.29 -15.34 4.42
N GLY A 509 7.58 -14.33 3.91
CA GLY A 509 6.21 -14.03 4.37
C GLY A 509 5.24 -15.16 4.10
N GLN A 510 5.28 -15.76 2.92
CA GLN A 510 4.39 -16.87 2.56
C GLN A 510 4.65 -18.11 3.41
N MET A 511 5.89 -18.38 3.80
CA MET A 511 6.22 -19.50 4.68
C MET A 511 5.72 -19.30 6.10
N VAL A 512 5.82 -18.07 6.62
CA VAL A 512 5.37 -17.74 7.98
C VAL A 512 3.84 -17.63 8.04
N PHE A 513 3.21 -16.95 7.08
CA PHE A 513 1.79 -16.64 7.11
C PHE A 513 0.92 -17.62 6.30
N GLY A 514 1.53 -18.48 5.48
CA GLY A 514 0.82 -19.46 4.66
C GLY A 514 0.04 -18.88 3.49
N ALA A 515 0.20 -17.58 3.21
CA ALA A 515 -0.43 -16.86 2.10
C ALA A 515 0.42 -15.63 1.75
N PRO A 516 0.28 -15.06 0.53
CA PRO A 516 0.89 -13.78 0.23
C PRO A 516 0.32 -12.72 1.17
N MET A 517 1.19 -11.91 1.73
CA MET A 517 0.75 -10.69 2.38
C MET A 517 0.34 -9.70 1.29
N HIS A 518 -0.84 -9.13 1.43
CA HIS A 518 -1.23 -8.02 0.60
C HIS A 518 -0.69 -6.75 1.23
N ILE A 519 0.17 -6.06 0.53
CA ILE A 519 0.47 -4.69 0.84
C ILE A 519 -0.23 -3.85 -0.19
N SER A 520 -1.25 -3.26 0.25
CA SER A 520 -1.80 -2.09 -0.34
C SER A 520 -1.54 -0.92 0.60
N HIS A 521 -1.63 0.24 0.06
CA HIS A 521 -1.56 1.50 0.76
C HIS A 521 -2.58 1.52 1.93
N GLY A 522 -2.15 1.06 3.09
CA GLY A 522 -2.93 1.19 4.30
C GLY A 522 -3.64 -0.04 4.87
N GLY A 523 -3.29 -1.21 4.43
CA GLY A 523 -3.95 -2.39 4.95
C GLY A 523 -3.10 -3.23 5.88
N LEU A 524 -3.59 -3.49 7.09
CA LEU A 524 -3.30 -4.71 7.83
C LEU A 524 -3.87 -5.87 7.03
N GLN A 525 -3.08 -6.45 6.14
CA GLN A 525 -3.60 -7.51 5.32
C GLN A 525 -2.93 -8.81 5.62
N HIS A 526 -3.72 -9.68 6.16
CA HIS A 526 -3.35 -11.06 6.32
C HIS A 526 -4.10 -11.88 5.30
N GLY A 527 -3.39 -12.63 4.50
CA GLY A 527 -3.90 -13.91 4.15
C GLY A 527 -4.29 -14.62 5.46
N LYS A 528 -5.23 -15.57 5.46
CA LYS A 528 -5.66 -16.26 6.67
C LYS A 528 -4.46 -16.69 7.53
N VAL A 529 -4.10 -15.89 8.51
CA VAL A 529 -3.37 -16.38 9.65
C VAL A 529 -4.39 -17.11 10.51
N ARG A 530 -4.44 -18.42 10.39
CA ARG A 530 -5.14 -19.25 11.36
C ARG A 530 -4.16 -19.49 12.50
N PHE A 531 -4.36 -18.81 13.59
CA PHE A 531 -3.78 -19.20 14.86
C PHE A 531 -4.47 -20.47 15.39
#